data_588eb951beffaefe43420a1655abad4f
#
_entry.id   588eb951beffaefe43420a1655abad4f
#
_cell.length_a   1.000
_cell.length_b   1.000
_cell.length_c   1.000
_cell.angle_alpha   90.00
_cell.angle_beta   90.00
_cell.angle_gamma   90.00
#
_symmetry.space_group_name_H-M   'P 1'
#
loop_
_entity.id
_entity.type
_entity.pdbx_description
1 polymer ?
#
loop_
_entity_poly.entity_id
_entity_poly.type
_entity_poly.pdbx_seq_one_letter_code
_entity_poly.pdbx_strand_id
1 'polypeptide(L)'
;MKIGIVCYPTFGGSGVVATELGKGLASKGHEVHFITYNKPARLDFFLENLYYHEVSISQYPLFDFPPYESALASKLVDVVRFEELDILHVHYAIPHASAAYLAKQILKTYGINIPVVTTLHGTDITLVGKDKTFKPVVTFSINESDGVTTVSENLKSQTLEFFDITREIQVIPNFIDLNRFVNKNRLHFKKAIAPDDERILVHTSNFRKVKNTQDVVRIFHKVSQTIPSKLLMVGDGPERSNAEE
;
A
#
# COMPACT_ATOMS: atom_id res chain seq x y z
N MET A 1 7.31 16.36 -13.61
CA MET A 1 5.90 16.31 -13.21
C MET A 1 5.82 16.40 -11.69
N LYS A 2 4.80 17.06 -11.19
CA LYS A 2 4.45 17.13 -9.76
C LYS A 2 3.34 16.11 -9.46
N ILE A 3 3.63 15.12 -8.66
CA ILE A 3 2.78 13.93 -8.47
C ILE A 3 2.31 13.86 -7.02
N GLY A 4 1.01 13.88 -6.78
CA GLY A 4 0.43 13.62 -5.47
C GLY A 4 0.20 12.13 -5.26
N ILE A 5 0.81 11.54 -4.22
CA ILE A 5 0.61 10.14 -3.85
C ILE A 5 -0.21 10.05 -2.56
N VAL A 6 -1.32 9.30 -2.62
CA VAL A 6 -2.19 9.02 -1.47
C VAL A 6 -2.16 7.53 -1.16
N CYS A 7 -1.82 7.17 0.07
CA CYS A 7 -1.72 5.77 0.47
C CYS A 7 -1.94 5.61 1.99
N TYR A 8 -2.09 4.38 2.44
CA TYR A 8 -1.98 4.08 3.87
C TYR A 8 -0.52 4.18 4.32
N PRO A 9 -0.18 5.00 5.32
CA PRO A 9 1.21 5.22 5.77
C PRO A 9 1.73 4.09 6.66
N THR A 10 1.32 2.85 6.41
CA THR A 10 1.62 1.69 7.25
C THR A 10 2.75 0.84 6.69
N PHE A 11 3.37 0.01 7.53
CA PHE A 11 4.31 -1.04 7.11
C PHE A 11 3.64 -2.21 6.35
N GLY A 12 2.35 -2.09 6.02
CA GLY A 12 1.66 -3.03 5.14
C GLY A 12 2.15 -2.94 3.69
N GLY A 13 1.89 -4.00 2.90
CA GLY A 13 2.41 -4.13 1.54
C GLY A 13 2.13 -2.92 0.64
N SER A 14 0.88 -2.43 0.62
CA SER A 14 0.47 -1.29 -0.22
C SER A 14 1.16 0.03 0.15
N GLY A 15 1.29 0.33 1.46
CA GLY A 15 1.96 1.54 1.93
C GLY A 15 3.44 1.56 1.56
N VAL A 16 4.12 0.41 1.73
CA VAL A 16 5.52 0.25 1.31
C VAL A 16 5.67 0.39 -0.20
N VAL A 17 4.80 -0.26 -0.98
CA VAL A 17 4.83 -0.15 -2.46
C VAL A 17 4.64 1.28 -2.91
N ALA A 18 3.65 2.00 -2.37
CA ALA A 18 3.41 3.40 -2.69
C ALA A 18 4.62 4.29 -2.34
N THR A 19 5.23 4.06 -1.18
CA THR A 19 6.41 4.83 -0.75
C THR A 19 7.63 4.56 -1.65
N GLU A 20 7.92 3.31 -1.94
CA GLU A 20 9.04 2.95 -2.83
C GLU A 20 8.80 3.45 -4.27
N LEU A 21 7.53 3.43 -4.75
CA LEU A 21 7.18 4.02 -6.04
C LEU A 21 7.47 5.53 -6.06
N GLY A 22 7.03 6.26 -5.04
CA GLY A 22 7.29 7.71 -4.95
C GLY A 22 8.78 8.02 -4.90
N LYS A 23 9.58 7.23 -4.15
CA LYS A 23 11.05 7.36 -4.13
C LYS A 23 11.66 7.08 -5.51
N GLY A 24 11.17 6.07 -6.21
CA GLY A 24 11.61 5.75 -7.58
C GLY A 24 11.25 6.84 -8.58
N LEU A 25 10.09 7.48 -8.45
CA LEU A 25 9.70 8.61 -9.29
C LEU A 25 10.55 9.85 -8.99
N ALA A 26 10.79 10.16 -7.72
CA ALA A 26 11.65 11.27 -7.30
C ALA A 26 13.09 11.12 -7.83
N SER A 27 13.66 9.91 -7.78
CA SER A 27 14.98 9.63 -8.34
C SER A 27 15.07 9.81 -9.87
N LYS A 28 13.92 9.83 -10.55
CA LYS A 28 13.80 10.14 -11.98
C LYS A 28 13.53 11.61 -12.27
N GLY A 29 13.59 12.48 -11.26
CA GLY A 29 13.42 13.92 -11.39
C GLY A 29 11.96 14.39 -11.35
N HIS A 30 11.02 13.56 -10.89
CA HIS A 30 9.66 13.98 -10.59
C HIS A 30 9.59 14.54 -9.17
N GLU A 31 8.76 15.56 -8.96
CA GLU A 31 8.44 16.10 -7.66
C GLU A 31 7.25 15.32 -7.08
N VAL A 32 7.43 14.69 -5.92
CA VAL A 32 6.45 13.77 -5.35
C VAL A 32 5.97 14.25 -3.99
N HIS A 33 4.66 14.41 -3.85
CA HIS A 33 3.97 14.88 -2.65
C HIS A 33 3.16 13.75 -2.04
N PHE A 34 3.59 13.23 -0.89
CA PHE A 34 2.81 12.26 -0.12
C PHE A 34 1.75 12.98 0.71
N ILE A 35 0.49 12.61 0.55
CA ILE A 35 -0.66 13.22 1.23
C ILE A 35 -1.34 12.12 2.06
N THR A 36 -1.04 12.05 3.35
CA THR A 36 -1.44 10.95 4.24
C THR A 36 -1.63 11.44 5.68
N TYR A 37 -2.35 10.69 6.53
CA TYR A 37 -2.60 11.06 7.94
C TYR A 37 -1.40 10.86 8.88
N ASN A 38 -0.36 10.18 8.45
CA ASN A 38 0.92 10.02 9.13
C ASN A 38 2.03 9.89 8.10
N LYS A 39 3.27 10.11 8.52
CA LYS A 39 4.42 9.90 7.63
C LYS A 39 4.43 8.47 7.09
N PRO A 40 4.50 8.28 5.75
CA PRO A 40 4.56 6.94 5.16
C PRO A 40 5.73 6.10 5.69
N ALA A 41 5.47 4.82 5.89
CA ALA A 41 6.51 3.86 6.24
C ALA A 41 7.64 3.88 5.20
N ARG A 42 8.90 3.90 5.65
CA ARG A 42 10.11 3.99 4.81
C ARG A 42 10.29 5.32 4.06
N LEU A 43 9.48 6.33 4.32
CA LEU A 43 9.78 7.67 3.84
C LEU A 43 10.89 8.27 4.70
N ASP A 44 12.09 8.39 4.12
CA ASP A 44 13.22 9.03 4.78
C ASP A 44 13.04 10.56 4.75
N PHE A 45 13.55 11.28 5.74
CA PHE A 45 13.57 12.73 5.73
C PHE A 45 14.67 13.26 4.81
N PHE A 46 14.46 14.45 4.26
CA PHE A 46 15.47 15.19 3.47
C PHE A 46 15.92 14.48 2.17
N LEU A 47 15.02 13.73 1.53
CA LEU A 47 15.26 13.30 0.17
C LEU A 47 14.80 14.39 -0.82
N GLU A 48 15.61 14.65 -1.82
CA GLU A 48 15.27 15.60 -2.88
C GLU A 48 13.98 15.19 -3.60
N ASN A 49 13.17 16.18 -3.95
CA ASN A 49 11.90 16.01 -4.68
C ASN A 49 10.85 15.17 -3.94
N LEU A 50 10.97 14.98 -2.61
CA LEU A 50 9.98 14.28 -1.81
C LEU A 50 9.42 15.20 -0.72
N TYR A 51 8.11 15.38 -0.74
CA TYR A 51 7.37 16.24 0.18
C TYR A 51 6.33 15.44 0.93
N TYR A 52 5.98 15.88 2.13
CA TYR A 52 4.96 15.24 2.95
C TYR A 52 3.95 16.28 3.45
N HIS A 53 2.68 15.98 3.23
CA HIS A 53 1.54 16.78 3.67
C HIS A 53 0.66 15.95 4.57
N GLU A 54 0.55 16.35 5.83
CA GLU A 54 -0.28 15.66 6.80
C GLU A 54 -1.76 16.00 6.63
N VAL A 55 -2.59 14.96 6.63
CA VAL A 55 -4.05 15.06 6.69
C VAL A 55 -4.46 15.03 8.15
N SER A 56 -4.71 16.19 8.73
CA SER A 56 -5.18 16.32 10.10
C SER A 56 -6.70 16.22 10.15
N ILE A 57 -7.22 15.46 11.12
CA ILE A 57 -8.65 15.31 11.34
C ILE A 57 -8.98 16.03 12.65
N SER A 58 -9.83 17.06 12.57
CA SER A 58 -10.32 17.73 13.76
C SER A 58 -11.23 16.82 14.56
N GLN A 59 -10.96 16.68 15.84
CA GLN A 59 -11.91 16.06 16.78
C GLN A 59 -13.03 17.05 17.06
N TYR A 60 -14.21 16.76 16.52
CA TYR A 60 -15.41 17.53 16.80
C TYR A 60 -16.39 16.68 17.60
N PRO A 61 -16.92 17.15 18.73
CA PRO A 61 -17.68 16.33 19.67
C PRO A 61 -18.95 15.66 19.09
N LEU A 62 -19.49 16.20 17.99
CA LEU A 62 -20.66 15.64 17.32
C LEU A 62 -20.33 14.58 16.27
N PHE A 63 -19.05 14.31 16.00
CA PHE A 63 -18.64 13.24 15.11
C PHE A 63 -18.31 11.98 15.91
N ASP A 64 -19.24 11.03 15.94
CA ASP A 64 -18.99 9.69 16.50
C ASP A 64 -17.83 8.98 15.76
N PHE A 65 -17.72 9.26 14.46
CA PHE A 65 -16.64 8.75 13.60
C PHE A 65 -15.91 9.90 12.91
N PRO A 66 -14.57 9.95 13.02
CA PRO A 66 -13.78 10.99 12.34
C PRO A 66 -14.01 10.96 10.81
N PRO A 67 -14.38 12.09 10.17
CA PRO A 67 -14.67 12.15 8.74
C PRO A 67 -13.36 12.20 7.91
N TYR A 68 -12.57 11.13 7.96
CA TYR A 68 -11.25 11.06 7.29
C TYR A 68 -11.34 11.37 5.80
N GLU A 69 -12.30 10.79 5.11
CA GLU A 69 -12.45 10.94 3.65
C GLU A 69 -12.69 12.39 3.23
N SER A 70 -13.53 13.11 3.97
CA SER A 70 -13.78 14.53 3.73
C SER A 70 -12.55 15.40 4.05
N ALA A 71 -11.84 15.09 5.14
CA ALA A 71 -10.60 15.78 5.50
C ALA A 71 -9.51 15.54 4.43
N LEU A 72 -9.38 14.31 3.94
CA LEU A 72 -8.47 13.97 2.86
C LEU A 72 -8.83 14.71 1.57
N ALA A 73 -10.10 14.73 1.17
CA ALA A 73 -10.54 15.46 -0.02
C ALA A 73 -10.21 16.96 0.07
N SER A 74 -10.46 17.60 1.21
CA SER A 74 -10.10 19.00 1.43
C SER A 74 -8.60 19.22 1.34
N LYS A 75 -7.80 18.36 1.97
CA LYS A 75 -6.33 18.44 1.90
C LYS A 75 -5.80 18.25 0.49
N LEU A 76 -6.39 17.34 -0.28
CA LEU A 76 -6.04 17.14 -1.69
C LEU A 76 -6.29 18.40 -2.51
N VAL A 77 -7.43 19.07 -2.30
CA VAL A 77 -7.73 20.35 -2.97
C VAL A 77 -6.65 21.39 -2.66
N ASP A 78 -6.29 21.54 -1.40
CA ASP A 78 -5.26 22.50 -0.99
C ASP A 78 -3.91 22.18 -1.63
N VAL A 79 -3.43 20.95 -1.50
CA VAL A 79 -2.11 20.56 -2.01
C VAL A 79 -2.06 20.68 -3.54
N VAL A 80 -3.11 20.26 -4.26
CA VAL A 80 -3.16 20.41 -5.73
C VAL A 80 -3.06 21.87 -6.13
N ARG A 81 -3.75 22.78 -5.42
CA ARG A 81 -3.75 24.21 -5.76
C ARG A 81 -2.46 24.93 -5.41
N PHE A 82 -1.89 24.64 -4.24
CA PHE A 82 -0.71 25.36 -3.75
C PHE A 82 0.60 24.82 -4.29
N GLU A 83 0.68 23.52 -4.51
CA GLU A 83 1.87 22.88 -5.07
C GLU A 83 1.78 22.71 -6.60
N GLU A 84 0.62 23.04 -7.20
CA GLU A 84 0.37 22.92 -8.65
C GLU A 84 0.61 21.51 -9.19
N LEU A 85 -0.03 20.51 -8.55
CA LEU A 85 0.16 19.11 -8.94
C LEU A 85 -0.39 18.83 -10.34
N ASP A 86 0.33 18.00 -11.08
CA ASP A 86 -0.06 17.56 -12.44
C ASP A 86 -1.00 16.35 -12.41
N ILE A 87 -0.91 15.50 -11.38
CA ILE A 87 -1.64 14.24 -11.28
C ILE A 87 -1.77 13.78 -9.81
N LEU A 88 -2.88 13.11 -9.51
CA LEU A 88 -3.05 12.36 -8.26
C LEU A 88 -2.93 10.86 -8.55
N HIS A 89 -2.04 10.17 -7.82
CA HIS A 89 -1.93 8.72 -7.82
C HIS A 89 -2.36 8.20 -6.45
N VAL A 90 -3.52 7.57 -6.41
CA VAL A 90 -4.11 7.06 -5.17
C VAL A 90 -4.05 5.55 -5.11
N HIS A 91 -3.76 5.03 -3.94
CA HIS A 91 -3.70 3.60 -3.67
C HIS A 91 -4.94 3.20 -2.86
N TYR A 92 -5.72 2.27 -3.34
CA TYR A 92 -7.04 1.81 -2.91
C TYR A 92 -8.24 2.59 -3.48
N ALA A 93 -9.27 1.83 -3.84
CA ALA A 93 -10.55 2.36 -4.32
C ALA A 93 -11.23 3.20 -3.24
N ILE A 94 -11.24 2.74 -1.99
CA ILE A 94 -11.73 3.47 -0.83
C ILE A 94 -10.72 3.43 0.32
N PRO A 95 -10.59 4.50 1.10
CA PRO A 95 -11.23 5.81 0.97
C PRO A 95 -10.49 6.77 0.02
N HIS A 96 -9.42 6.32 -0.62
CA HIS A 96 -8.50 7.23 -1.30
C HIS A 96 -9.02 7.69 -2.67
N ALA A 97 -9.51 6.77 -3.53
CA ALA A 97 -10.03 7.18 -4.83
C ALA A 97 -11.37 7.94 -4.70
N SER A 98 -12.23 7.57 -3.75
CA SER A 98 -13.45 8.33 -3.48
C SER A 98 -13.18 9.75 -2.98
N ALA A 99 -12.19 9.93 -2.08
CA ALA A 99 -11.74 11.25 -1.65
C ALA A 99 -11.12 12.06 -2.80
N ALA A 100 -10.32 11.41 -3.65
CA ALA A 100 -9.72 12.05 -4.82
C ALA A 100 -10.78 12.47 -5.85
N TYR A 101 -11.82 11.66 -6.06
CA TYR A 101 -12.96 12.05 -6.89
C TYR A 101 -13.64 13.30 -6.34
N LEU A 102 -13.95 13.35 -5.04
CA LEU A 102 -14.54 14.52 -4.42
C LEU A 102 -13.64 15.75 -4.58
N ALA A 103 -12.35 15.61 -4.32
CA ALA A 103 -11.37 16.68 -4.54
C ALA A 103 -11.36 17.17 -6.00
N LYS A 104 -11.38 16.24 -6.97
CA LYS A 104 -11.46 16.54 -8.41
C LYS A 104 -12.72 17.36 -8.76
N GLN A 105 -13.87 17.03 -8.18
CA GLN A 105 -15.09 17.81 -8.41
C GLN A 105 -15.00 19.22 -7.81
N ILE A 106 -14.44 19.36 -6.61
CA ILE A 106 -14.21 20.68 -6.00
C ILE A 106 -13.21 21.49 -6.84
N LEU A 107 -12.10 20.89 -7.28
CA LEU A 107 -11.09 21.55 -8.10
C LEU A 107 -11.65 22.08 -9.44
N LYS A 108 -12.60 21.37 -10.05
CA LYS A 108 -13.30 21.85 -11.24
C LYS A 108 -14.02 23.19 -11.02
N THR A 109 -14.51 23.46 -9.81
CA THR A 109 -15.13 24.77 -9.50
C THR A 109 -14.11 25.91 -9.49
N TYR A 110 -12.83 25.59 -9.36
CA TYR A 110 -11.70 26.53 -9.48
C TYR A 110 -11.08 26.54 -10.88
N GLY A 111 -11.68 25.83 -11.86
CA GLY A 111 -11.15 25.71 -13.23
C GLY A 111 -9.96 24.75 -13.36
N ILE A 112 -9.67 23.95 -12.32
CA ILE A 112 -8.56 22.99 -12.30
C ILE A 112 -9.09 21.60 -12.65
N ASN A 113 -8.50 20.97 -13.66
CA ASN A 113 -8.81 19.60 -14.05
C ASN A 113 -7.59 18.71 -13.83
N ILE A 114 -7.61 17.92 -12.74
CA ILE A 114 -6.51 17.01 -12.38
C ILE A 114 -6.88 15.56 -12.72
N PRO A 115 -6.01 14.81 -13.41
CA PRO A 115 -6.19 13.38 -13.62
C PRO A 115 -5.92 12.60 -12.33
N VAL A 116 -6.69 11.51 -12.14
CA VAL A 116 -6.58 10.60 -11.00
C VAL A 116 -6.28 9.19 -11.50
N VAL A 117 -5.16 8.63 -11.05
CA VAL A 117 -4.82 7.21 -11.25
C VAL A 117 -5.05 6.45 -9.96
N THR A 118 -5.74 5.32 -10.03
CA THR A 118 -6.01 4.45 -8.88
C THR A 118 -5.31 3.11 -9.03
N THR A 119 -4.50 2.74 -8.03
CA THR A 119 -3.89 1.40 -7.93
C THR A 119 -4.62 0.55 -6.90
N LEU A 120 -5.14 -0.61 -7.34
CA LEU A 120 -5.81 -1.60 -6.50
C LEU A 120 -4.78 -2.60 -5.94
N HIS A 121 -4.90 -2.93 -4.63
CA HIS A 121 -3.93 -3.76 -3.91
C HIS A 121 -4.48 -5.09 -3.38
N GLY A 122 -5.76 -5.35 -3.51
CA GLY A 122 -6.41 -6.59 -3.13
C GLY A 122 -7.34 -6.48 -1.93
N THR A 123 -6.93 -5.90 -0.81
CA THR A 123 -7.79 -5.78 0.37
C THR A 123 -9.06 -4.96 0.09
N ASP A 124 -8.93 -3.92 -0.70
CA ASP A 124 -10.02 -3.08 -1.21
C ASP A 124 -11.02 -3.86 -2.08
N ILE A 125 -10.57 -4.91 -2.75
CA ILE A 125 -11.37 -5.73 -3.67
C ILE A 125 -11.90 -6.99 -2.96
N THR A 126 -11.00 -7.76 -2.34
CA THR A 126 -11.31 -9.12 -1.89
C THR A 126 -11.87 -9.20 -0.48
N LEU A 127 -11.64 -8.20 0.35
CA LEU A 127 -12.16 -8.12 1.73
C LEU A 127 -13.23 -7.04 1.86
N VAL A 128 -12.84 -5.79 1.70
CA VAL A 128 -13.75 -4.64 1.89
C VAL A 128 -14.77 -4.57 0.76
N GLY A 129 -14.33 -4.74 -0.48
CA GLY A 129 -15.20 -4.64 -1.65
C GLY A 129 -16.26 -5.74 -1.76
N LYS A 130 -16.06 -6.89 -1.09
CA LYS A 130 -17.09 -7.96 -1.02
C LYS A 130 -18.24 -7.63 -0.09
N ASP A 131 -18.07 -6.67 0.82
CA ASP A 131 -19.17 -6.18 1.64
C ASP A 131 -20.12 -5.37 0.75
N LYS A 132 -21.40 -5.77 0.76
CA LYS A 132 -22.45 -5.12 -0.02
C LYS A 132 -22.60 -3.62 0.30
N THR A 133 -22.23 -3.22 1.51
CA THR A 133 -22.26 -1.83 1.97
C THR A 133 -21.29 -0.95 1.18
N PHE A 134 -20.11 -1.47 0.82
CA PHE A 134 -19.06 -0.72 0.13
C PHE A 134 -19.07 -0.91 -1.39
N LYS A 135 -19.72 -1.97 -1.90
CA LYS A 135 -19.70 -2.31 -3.33
C LYS A 135 -20.06 -1.12 -4.24
N PRO A 136 -21.13 -0.34 -4.00
CA PRO A 136 -21.48 0.78 -4.87
C PRO A 136 -20.39 1.85 -4.94
N VAL A 137 -19.80 2.25 -3.80
CA VAL A 137 -18.80 3.31 -3.78
C VAL A 137 -17.45 2.81 -4.35
N VAL A 138 -17.09 1.54 -4.14
CA VAL A 138 -15.90 0.95 -4.75
C VAL A 138 -16.03 0.91 -6.28
N THR A 139 -17.17 0.40 -6.81
CA THR A 139 -17.46 0.37 -8.24
C THR A 139 -17.37 1.77 -8.86
N PHE A 140 -18.03 2.73 -8.22
CA PHE A 140 -18.05 4.12 -8.65
C PHE A 140 -16.63 4.72 -8.68
N SER A 141 -15.87 4.58 -7.59
CA SER A 141 -14.53 5.16 -7.46
C SER A 141 -13.54 4.62 -8.50
N ILE A 142 -13.65 3.32 -8.82
CA ILE A 142 -12.84 2.70 -9.88
C ILE A 142 -13.24 3.27 -11.25
N ASN A 143 -14.54 3.33 -11.55
CA ASN A 143 -15.03 3.80 -12.84
C ASN A 143 -14.79 5.31 -13.09
N GLU A 144 -14.73 6.14 -12.06
CA GLU A 144 -14.47 7.57 -12.15
C GLU A 144 -12.97 7.93 -12.18
N SER A 145 -12.10 6.96 -11.98
CA SER A 145 -10.65 7.16 -12.14
C SER A 145 -10.28 7.34 -13.62
N ASP A 146 -9.33 8.23 -13.91
CA ASP A 146 -8.84 8.45 -15.29
C ASP A 146 -7.94 7.30 -15.76
N GLY A 147 -7.25 6.63 -14.83
CA GLY A 147 -6.49 5.41 -15.06
C GLY A 147 -6.65 4.45 -13.88
N VAL A 148 -6.70 3.15 -14.17
CA VAL A 148 -6.81 2.12 -13.13
C VAL A 148 -5.71 1.08 -13.32
N THR A 149 -5.01 0.76 -12.23
CA THR A 149 -3.99 -0.29 -12.24
C THR A 149 -4.22 -1.32 -11.14
N THR A 150 -3.74 -2.53 -11.37
CA THR A 150 -3.69 -3.61 -10.37
C THR A 150 -2.30 -4.22 -10.30
N VAL A 151 -2.01 -4.90 -9.21
CA VAL A 151 -0.68 -5.51 -8.97
C VAL A 151 -0.53 -6.92 -9.56
N SER A 152 -1.61 -7.52 -10.09
CA SER A 152 -1.55 -8.85 -10.72
C SER A 152 -2.77 -9.11 -11.61
N GLU A 153 -2.61 -10.04 -12.57
CA GLU A 153 -3.71 -10.51 -13.42
C GLU A 153 -4.84 -11.16 -12.59
N ASN A 154 -4.50 -11.88 -11.54
CA ASN A 154 -5.50 -12.47 -10.65
C ASN A 154 -6.37 -11.39 -10.00
N LEU A 155 -5.77 -10.30 -9.50
CA LEU A 155 -6.54 -9.21 -8.90
C LEU A 155 -7.39 -8.48 -9.95
N LYS A 156 -6.88 -8.30 -11.17
CA LYS A 156 -7.68 -7.78 -12.29
C LYS A 156 -8.91 -8.62 -12.54
N SER A 157 -8.74 -9.93 -12.68
CA SER A 157 -9.85 -10.86 -12.92
C SER A 157 -10.89 -10.83 -11.80
N GLN A 158 -10.46 -10.84 -10.55
CA GLN A 158 -11.35 -10.72 -9.39
C GLN A 158 -12.09 -9.39 -9.36
N THR A 159 -11.42 -8.29 -9.71
CA THR A 159 -12.06 -6.97 -9.78
C THR A 159 -13.19 -6.96 -10.81
N LEU A 160 -12.95 -7.49 -12.00
CA LEU A 160 -13.95 -7.59 -13.06
C LEU A 160 -15.09 -8.56 -12.74
N GLU A 161 -14.80 -9.61 -11.96
CA GLU A 161 -15.82 -10.57 -11.49
C GLU A 161 -16.76 -9.97 -10.43
N PHE A 162 -16.21 -9.20 -9.49
CA PHE A 162 -16.98 -8.71 -8.33
C PHE A 162 -17.67 -7.38 -8.56
N PHE A 163 -17.22 -6.58 -9.53
CA PHE A 163 -17.71 -5.23 -9.77
C PHE A 163 -18.00 -4.98 -11.24
N ASP A 164 -19.01 -4.16 -11.51
CA ASP A 164 -19.37 -3.70 -12.85
C ASP A 164 -18.40 -2.61 -13.32
N ILE A 165 -17.19 -3.00 -13.72
CA ILE A 165 -16.13 -2.08 -14.12
C ILE A 165 -16.18 -1.84 -15.61
N THR A 166 -16.23 -0.57 -15.99
CA THR A 166 -16.22 -0.09 -17.38
C THR A 166 -14.85 0.44 -17.82
N ARG A 167 -13.95 0.69 -16.87
CA ARG A 167 -12.59 1.15 -17.16
C ARG A 167 -11.67 0.00 -17.50
N GLU A 168 -10.75 0.24 -18.43
CA GLU A 168 -9.63 -0.66 -18.65
C GLU A 168 -8.74 -0.69 -17.41
N ILE A 169 -8.35 -1.89 -16.99
CA ILE A 169 -7.45 -2.10 -15.86
C ILE A 169 -6.11 -2.58 -16.40
N GLN A 170 -5.07 -1.81 -16.16
CA GLN A 170 -3.70 -2.19 -16.50
C GLN A 170 -3.04 -2.95 -15.37
N VAL A 171 -2.36 -4.05 -15.66
CA VAL A 171 -1.59 -4.80 -14.65
C VAL A 171 -0.16 -4.27 -14.60
N ILE A 172 0.23 -3.77 -13.43
CA ILE A 172 1.59 -3.30 -13.14
C ILE A 172 2.07 -4.03 -11.87
N PRO A 173 2.89 -5.08 -12.00
CA PRO A 173 3.39 -5.82 -10.84
C PRO A 173 4.19 -4.97 -9.87
N ASN A 174 4.13 -5.33 -8.58
CA ASN A 174 4.99 -4.72 -7.57
C ASN A 174 6.46 -4.98 -7.91
N PHE A 175 7.31 -4.04 -7.55
CA PHE A 175 8.75 -4.09 -7.80
C PHE A 175 9.56 -4.02 -6.51
N ILE A 176 10.83 -4.35 -6.62
CA ILE A 176 11.85 -4.12 -5.59
C ILE A 176 13.03 -3.36 -6.22
N ASP A 177 13.65 -2.50 -5.43
CA ASP A 177 14.88 -1.81 -5.84
C ASP A 177 16.08 -2.76 -5.72
N LEU A 178 16.57 -3.26 -6.85
CA LEU A 178 17.70 -4.19 -6.91
C LEU A 178 19.03 -3.57 -6.45
N ASN A 179 19.18 -2.25 -6.49
CA ASN A 179 20.38 -1.58 -5.98
C ASN A 179 20.41 -1.59 -4.45
N ARG A 180 19.24 -1.53 -3.81
CA ARG A 180 19.10 -1.61 -2.35
C ARG A 180 19.17 -3.04 -1.84
N PHE A 181 18.55 -3.98 -2.53
CA PHE A 181 18.46 -5.39 -2.13
C PHE A 181 19.51 -6.26 -2.85
N VAL A 182 20.79 -5.88 -2.74
CA VAL A 182 21.91 -6.68 -3.26
C VAL A 182 22.26 -7.83 -2.31
N ASN A 183 22.56 -8.98 -2.88
CA ASN A 183 23.06 -10.11 -2.12
C ASN A 183 24.50 -9.81 -1.64
N LYS A 184 24.61 -9.39 -0.38
CA LYS A 184 25.90 -9.25 0.29
C LYS A 184 26.17 -10.55 1.02
N ASN A 185 27.25 -11.25 0.64
CA ASN A 185 27.67 -12.45 1.35
C ASN A 185 27.92 -12.15 2.84
N ARG A 186 27.01 -12.62 3.69
CA ARG A 186 27.03 -12.41 5.14
C ARG A 186 27.16 -13.76 5.87
N LEU A 187 28.17 -14.53 5.52
CA LEU A 187 28.45 -15.85 6.09
C LEU A 187 28.48 -15.84 7.62
N HIS A 188 28.95 -14.75 8.24
CA HIS A 188 28.97 -14.62 9.70
C HIS A 188 27.56 -14.64 10.32
N PHE A 189 26.55 -14.04 9.68
CA PHE A 189 25.18 -14.14 10.15
C PHE A 189 24.61 -15.54 9.97
N LYS A 190 24.90 -16.18 8.83
CA LYS A 190 24.49 -17.57 8.61
C LYS A 190 25.06 -18.47 9.70
N LYS A 191 26.35 -18.36 10.02
CA LYS A 191 27.01 -19.14 11.07
C LYS A 191 26.48 -18.85 12.47
N ALA A 192 26.06 -17.63 12.77
CA ALA A 192 25.45 -17.28 14.05
C ALA A 192 24.08 -17.95 14.25
N ILE A 193 23.30 -18.11 13.16
CA ILE A 193 21.98 -18.74 13.22
C ILE A 193 22.08 -20.26 13.07
N ALA A 194 22.91 -20.74 12.17
CA ALA A 194 23.09 -22.14 11.79
C ALA A 194 24.58 -22.52 11.84
N PRO A 195 25.16 -22.74 13.06
CA PRO A 195 26.58 -22.99 13.23
C PRO A 195 27.03 -24.32 12.61
N ASP A 196 26.15 -25.33 12.60
CA ASP A 196 26.43 -26.66 12.09
C ASP A 196 26.01 -26.83 10.61
N ASP A 197 26.00 -25.74 9.87
CA ASP A 197 25.68 -25.67 8.43
C ASP A 197 24.24 -26.09 8.06
N GLU A 198 23.33 -26.01 9.02
CA GLU A 198 21.91 -26.31 8.81
C GLU A 198 21.30 -25.40 7.73
N ARG A 199 20.27 -25.86 7.09
CA ARG A 199 19.47 -25.05 6.16
C ARG A 199 18.63 -24.05 6.95
N ILE A 200 18.62 -22.78 6.52
CA ILE A 200 17.79 -21.75 7.13
C ILE A 200 16.57 -21.54 6.23
N LEU A 201 15.38 -21.82 6.76
CA LEU A 201 14.11 -21.45 6.18
C LEU A 201 13.69 -20.11 6.79
N VAL A 202 13.31 -19.16 5.93
CA VAL A 202 12.91 -17.84 6.40
C VAL A 202 11.46 -17.56 6.02
N HIS A 203 10.64 -17.21 7.01
CA HIS A 203 9.30 -16.67 6.81
C HIS A 203 9.26 -15.22 7.25
N THR A 204 8.81 -14.33 6.37
CA THR A 204 8.69 -12.90 6.67
C THR A 204 7.27 -12.43 6.46
N SER A 205 6.60 -11.96 7.52
CA SER A 205 5.23 -11.43 7.41
C SER A 205 4.84 -10.57 8.61
N ASN A 206 3.66 -9.97 8.56
CA ASN A 206 3.04 -9.26 9.67
C ASN A 206 2.13 -10.16 10.54
N PHE A 207 2.40 -11.43 10.64
CA PHE A 207 1.76 -12.47 11.46
C PHE A 207 0.25 -12.29 11.69
N ARG A 208 -0.47 -12.05 10.59
CA ARG A 208 -1.93 -12.03 10.57
C ARG A 208 -2.47 -13.40 10.17
N LYS A 209 -3.69 -13.73 10.55
CA LYS A 209 -4.35 -14.99 10.24
C LYS A 209 -4.22 -15.43 8.77
N VAL A 210 -4.33 -14.49 7.81
CA VAL A 210 -4.14 -14.74 6.37
C VAL A 210 -2.72 -15.21 6.01
N LYS A 211 -1.73 -15.01 6.88
CA LYS A 211 -0.33 -15.44 6.67
C LYS A 211 -0.06 -16.87 7.14
N ASN A 212 -1.03 -17.45 7.83
CA ASN A 212 -1.03 -18.86 8.24
C ASN A 212 0.27 -19.32 8.90
N THR A 213 0.77 -18.53 9.86
CA THR A 213 2.08 -18.74 10.52
C THR A 213 2.18 -20.08 11.22
N GLN A 214 1.09 -20.60 11.77
CA GLN A 214 1.05 -21.91 12.40
C GLN A 214 1.37 -23.06 11.43
N ASP A 215 0.84 -23.02 10.20
CA ASP A 215 1.16 -24.03 9.20
C ASP A 215 2.61 -23.94 8.73
N VAL A 216 3.21 -22.75 8.73
CA VAL A 216 4.65 -22.60 8.48
C VAL A 216 5.45 -23.38 9.52
N VAL A 217 5.10 -23.27 10.81
CA VAL A 217 5.76 -24.00 11.89
C VAL A 217 5.52 -25.52 11.76
N ARG A 218 4.30 -25.95 11.47
CA ARG A 218 3.96 -27.37 11.26
C ARG A 218 4.69 -27.97 10.07
N ILE A 219 4.80 -27.24 8.96
CA ILE A 219 5.57 -27.67 7.79
C ILE A 219 7.05 -27.76 8.14
N PHE A 220 7.59 -26.75 8.82
CA PHE A 220 8.98 -26.78 9.28
C PHE A 220 9.27 -27.97 10.17
N HIS A 221 8.39 -28.30 11.12
CA HIS A 221 8.54 -29.49 11.96
C HIS A 221 8.74 -30.77 11.14
N LYS A 222 7.97 -30.94 10.05
CA LYS A 222 8.13 -32.09 9.15
C LYS A 222 9.47 -32.07 8.40
N VAL A 223 9.89 -30.88 7.93
CA VAL A 223 11.16 -30.71 7.20
C VAL A 223 12.35 -31.01 8.12
N SER A 224 12.33 -30.54 9.35
CA SER A 224 13.42 -30.70 10.33
C SER A 224 13.68 -32.14 10.73
N GLN A 225 12.69 -33.04 10.55
CA GLN A 225 12.87 -34.49 10.80
C GLN A 225 13.76 -35.17 9.75
N THR A 226 13.93 -34.58 8.59
CA THR A 226 14.68 -35.18 7.46
C THR A 226 15.89 -34.37 7.04
N ILE A 227 15.85 -33.06 7.27
CA ILE A 227 16.89 -32.12 6.86
C ILE A 227 17.32 -31.28 8.06
N PRO A 228 18.62 -31.32 8.48
CA PRO A 228 19.13 -30.42 9.51
C PRO A 228 18.82 -28.96 9.11
N SER A 229 17.95 -28.32 9.85
CA SER A 229 17.40 -27.02 9.45
C SER A 229 16.96 -26.17 10.63
N LYS A 230 16.88 -24.85 10.41
CA LYS A 230 16.38 -23.88 11.37
C LYS A 230 15.31 -23.02 10.70
N LEU A 231 14.26 -22.67 11.43
CA LEU A 231 13.22 -21.75 11.00
C LEU A 231 13.50 -20.36 11.60
N LEU A 232 13.61 -19.38 10.74
CA LEU A 232 13.68 -17.97 11.13
C LEU A 232 12.35 -17.29 10.81
N MET A 233 11.59 -16.98 11.84
CA MET A 233 10.34 -16.23 11.73
C MET A 233 10.64 -14.74 11.93
N VAL A 234 10.44 -13.93 10.88
CA VAL A 234 10.74 -12.50 10.89
C VAL A 234 9.46 -11.69 10.75
N GLY A 235 9.14 -10.94 11.79
CA GLY A 235 7.95 -10.10 11.83
C GLY A 235 7.27 -10.13 13.19
N ASP A 236 6.10 -9.49 13.23
CA ASP A 236 5.26 -9.41 14.41
C ASP A 236 3.79 -9.31 14.02
N GLY A 237 2.88 -9.60 14.95
CA GLY A 237 1.44 -9.48 14.72
C GLY A 237 0.60 -10.38 15.63
N PRO A 238 -0.75 -10.35 15.48
CA PRO A 238 -1.68 -11.04 16.36
C PRO A 238 -1.44 -12.56 16.50
N GLU A 239 -0.90 -13.21 15.45
CA GLU A 239 -0.66 -14.67 15.44
C GLU A 239 0.74 -15.04 15.96
N ARG A 240 1.49 -14.10 16.54
CA ARG A 240 2.85 -14.39 17.02
C ARG A 240 2.84 -15.40 18.16
N SER A 241 2.04 -15.16 19.20
CA SER A 241 1.95 -16.07 20.35
C SER A 241 1.57 -17.49 19.94
N ASN A 242 0.60 -17.61 19.03
CA ASN A 242 0.16 -18.91 18.49
C ASN A 242 1.25 -19.63 17.67
N ALA A 243 2.21 -18.91 17.15
CA ALA A 243 3.32 -19.50 16.39
C ALA A 243 4.53 -19.84 17.27
N GLU A 244 4.61 -19.25 18.46
CA GLU A 244 5.64 -19.53 19.50
C GLU A 244 5.27 -20.72 20.38
N GLU A 245 3.99 -21.08 20.52
CA GLU A 245 3.48 -22.29 21.19
C GLU A 245 3.74 -23.57 20.35
#